data_2dfc669680191d9d1d347ad8791d3d5f
#
_entry.id   2dfc669680191d9d1d347ad8791d3d5f
#
_cell.length_a   1.000
_cell.length_b   1.000
_cell.length_c   1.000
_cell.angle_alpha   90.00
_cell.angle_beta   90.00
_cell.angle_gamma   90.00
#
_symmetry.space_group_name_H-M   'P 1'
#
loop_
_entity.id
_entity.type
_entity.pdbx_description
1 polymer ?
#
loop_
_entity_poly.entity_id
_entity_poly.type
_entity_poly.pdbx_seq_one_letter_code
_entity_poly.pdbx_strand_id
1 'polypeptide(L)'
;PERDSSALRLLIFGGEALDTRTLRGWKSAANGLPSIVNMYGITETTVHVTQTIVDPSRSEQHCDIGVPLPDMQVYLLDAHMQPVPVGIRAELYVGGAGVARGYLGQPALTAERFVPHPFSISAGARLYRTGDLGRHRSDGSIEYLGRIDRQVKIRGFRIERGEVEARLRAMNGVHDAIVCALKGAGGEDALHAYVTLSPGTSPDTLELRTQLRAALPEHMVPAVIHTLETYPLTINGKIDEEALALLGTSPTEAIEAVVPALSSNDSEAAVAEVWREILGVESIGRFDNFFDLGGHSLLVPRVHRLLKDRFNKDISMVDMFRHTTLADLATHLHGEEKSRD
;
A
#
# COMPACT_ATOMS: atom_id res chain seq x y z
N PRO A 1 -1.07 -21.29 20.18
CA PRO A 1 -0.75 -20.81 21.51
C PRO A 1 -1.51 -19.51 21.72
N GLU A 2 -2.46 -19.53 22.67
CA GLU A 2 -3.15 -18.35 23.13
C GLU A 2 -2.09 -17.38 23.67
N ARG A 3 -1.82 -16.33 22.93
CA ARG A 3 -0.98 -15.24 23.44
C ARG A 3 -1.79 -14.52 24.49
N ASP A 4 -1.27 -14.51 25.70
CA ASP A 4 -1.81 -13.70 26.80
C ASP A 4 -1.73 -12.22 26.41
N SER A 5 -2.83 -11.69 25.86
CA SER A 5 -2.99 -10.28 25.52
C SER A 5 -3.54 -9.46 26.70
N SER A 6 -3.48 -10.02 27.91
CA SER A 6 -4.12 -9.45 29.12
C SER A 6 -3.66 -8.03 29.48
N ALA A 7 -2.48 -7.60 28.99
CA ALA A 7 -1.94 -6.26 29.21
C ALA A 7 -2.33 -5.23 28.11
N LEU A 8 -2.81 -5.67 26.95
CA LEU A 8 -3.20 -4.77 25.85
C LEU A 8 -4.60 -4.19 26.12
N ARG A 9 -4.70 -2.87 26.27
CA ARG A 9 -5.96 -2.17 26.57
C ARG A 9 -6.56 -1.48 25.37
N LEU A 10 -5.73 -1.07 24.41
CA LEU A 10 -6.12 -0.26 23.27
C LEU A 10 -5.37 -0.73 22.01
N LEU A 11 -6.08 -0.85 20.91
CA LEU A 11 -5.54 -1.10 19.58
C LEU A 11 -6.02 -0.01 18.64
N ILE A 12 -5.10 0.73 18.04
CA ILE A 12 -5.40 1.83 17.14
C ILE A 12 -5.04 1.40 15.71
N PHE A 13 -6.02 1.48 14.82
CA PHE A 13 -5.83 1.35 13.38
C PHE A 13 -5.82 2.73 12.73
N GLY A 14 -4.96 2.93 11.75
CA GLY A 14 -4.86 4.15 10.97
C GLY A 14 -3.91 3.99 9.79
N GLY A 15 -3.91 4.97 8.90
CA GLY A 15 -3.06 4.97 7.70
C GLY A 15 -3.75 4.43 6.45
N GLU A 16 -4.63 3.44 6.57
CA GLU A 16 -5.42 2.88 5.46
C GLU A 16 -6.89 2.73 5.86
N ALA A 17 -7.75 2.50 4.87
CA ALA A 17 -9.16 2.20 5.11
C ALA A 17 -9.29 0.86 5.84
N LEU A 18 -9.86 0.87 7.03
CA LEU A 18 -10.04 -0.34 7.83
C LEU A 18 -11.14 -1.23 7.24
N ASP A 19 -10.77 -2.44 6.83
CA ASP A 19 -11.73 -3.49 6.53
C ASP A 19 -12.12 -4.23 7.82
N THR A 20 -13.30 -3.91 8.35
CA THR A 20 -13.78 -4.51 9.60
C THR A 20 -14.02 -6.02 9.50
N ARG A 21 -14.10 -6.59 8.26
CA ARG A 21 -14.21 -8.03 8.04
C ARG A 21 -12.96 -8.77 8.52
N THR A 22 -11.81 -8.13 8.50
CA THR A 22 -10.54 -8.71 9.01
C THR A 22 -10.55 -8.88 10.52
N LEU A 23 -11.43 -8.16 11.21
CA LEU A 23 -11.60 -8.23 12.66
C LEU A 23 -12.58 -9.35 13.08
N ARG A 24 -13.18 -10.07 12.13
CA ARG A 24 -14.06 -11.22 12.44
C ARG A 24 -13.30 -12.27 13.24
N GLY A 25 -13.83 -12.65 14.37
CA GLY A 25 -13.19 -13.59 15.29
C GLY A 25 -12.48 -12.93 16.46
N TRP A 26 -12.28 -11.62 16.45
CA TRP A 26 -11.94 -10.89 17.64
C TRP A 26 -13.19 -10.87 18.53
N LYS A 27 -13.16 -11.59 19.64
CA LYS A 27 -14.29 -11.63 20.58
C LYS A 27 -14.29 -10.34 21.42
N SER A 28 -15.45 -9.70 21.48
CA SER A 28 -15.67 -8.43 22.18
C SER A 28 -15.21 -8.42 23.63
N ALA A 29 -14.90 -7.21 24.11
CA ALA A 29 -14.35 -6.83 25.41
C ALA A 29 -15.06 -7.36 26.69
N ALA A 30 -16.16 -8.09 26.58
CA ALA A 30 -16.74 -8.80 27.72
C ALA A 30 -15.75 -9.74 28.44
N ASN A 31 -14.60 -10.06 27.80
CA ASN A 31 -13.58 -10.94 28.31
C ASN A 31 -12.17 -10.29 28.40
N GLY A 32 -12.09 -8.95 28.54
CA GLY A 32 -10.81 -8.26 28.74
C GLY A 32 -10.00 -7.96 27.46
N LEU A 33 -10.63 -7.96 26.28
CA LEU A 33 -9.99 -7.57 25.03
C LEU A 33 -9.77 -6.05 24.94
N PRO A 34 -8.73 -5.59 24.22
CA PRO A 34 -8.46 -4.18 24.03
C PRO A 34 -9.61 -3.48 23.28
N SER A 35 -9.84 -2.22 23.61
CA SER A 35 -10.69 -1.35 22.80
C SER A 35 -10.04 -1.17 21.41
N ILE A 36 -10.82 -1.27 20.36
CA ILE A 36 -10.36 -1.05 18.99
C ILE A 36 -10.84 0.33 18.55
N VAL A 37 -9.89 1.15 18.09
CA VAL A 37 -10.16 2.50 17.58
C VAL A 37 -9.66 2.59 16.16
N ASN A 38 -10.52 3.03 15.25
CA ASN A 38 -10.13 3.44 13.91
C ASN A 38 -9.91 4.94 13.88
N MET A 39 -8.76 5.39 13.41
CA MET A 39 -8.40 6.80 13.30
C MET A 39 -8.05 7.15 11.85
N TYR A 40 -8.64 8.24 11.36
CA TYR A 40 -8.32 8.80 10.06
C TYR A 40 -7.49 10.07 10.22
N GLY A 41 -6.55 10.28 9.31
CA GLY A 41 -5.78 11.49 9.15
C GLY A 41 -4.61 11.31 8.20
N ILE A 42 -3.91 12.41 7.97
CA ILE A 42 -2.82 12.52 7.00
C ILE A 42 -1.70 13.39 7.56
N THR A 43 -0.55 13.37 6.93
CA THR A 43 0.65 14.12 7.39
C THR A 43 0.38 15.60 7.51
N GLU A 44 -0.34 16.19 6.56
CA GLU A 44 -0.65 17.62 6.50
C GLU A 44 -1.58 18.11 7.62
N THR A 45 -2.18 17.19 8.35
CA THR A 45 -3.10 17.48 9.47
C THR A 45 -2.63 16.84 10.78
N THR A 46 -1.33 16.56 10.90
CA THR A 46 -0.69 16.01 12.11
C THR A 46 -1.26 14.67 12.53
N VAL A 47 -1.22 13.71 11.62
CA VAL A 47 -1.51 12.27 11.76
C VAL A 47 -2.99 11.94 11.94
N HIS A 48 -3.64 12.39 13.02
CA HIS A 48 -5.01 12.02 13.36
C HIS A 48 -5.97 13.19 13.37
N VAL A 49 -7.11 13.03 12.71
CA VAL A 49 -8.14 14.04 12.51
C VAL A 49 -9.47 13.59 13.13
N THR A 50 -9.85 12.32 12.91
CA THR A 50 -11.09 11.74 13.43
C THR A 50 -10.84 10.42 14.12
N GLN A 51 -11.81 9.97 14.92
CA GLN A 51 -11.77 8.68 15.59
C GLN A 51 -13.15 8.04 15.68
N THR A 52 -13.18 6.71 15.67
CA THR A 52 -14.36 5.90 16.00
C THR A 52 -13.95 4.64 16.77
N ILE A 53 -14.78 4.23 17.72
CA ILE A 53 -14.62 2.93 18.40
C ILE A 53 -15.25 1.88 17.50
N VAL A 54 -14.47 0.87 17.15
CA VAL A 54 -14.89 -0.22 16.27
C VAL A 54 -15.49 -1.35 17.12
N ASP A 55 -16.71 -1.76 16.79
CA ASP A 55 -17.31 -2.97 17.32
C ASP A 55 -17.04 -4.15 16.38
N PRO A 56 -16.15 -5.10 16.73
CA PRO A 56 -15.81 -6.23 15.87
C PRO A 56 -16.99 -7.18 15.59
N SER A 57 -18.06 -7.09 16.38
CA SER A 57 -19.27 -7.90 16.17
C SER A 57 -20.16 -7.36 15.05
N ARG A 58 -20.00 -6.08 14.72
CA ARG A 58 -20.70 -5.43 13.61
C ARG A 58 -19.82 -5.49 12.36
N SER A 59 -20.13 -6.40 11.46
CA SER A 59 -19.50 -6.39 10.14
C SER A 59 -20.15 -5.30 9.27
N GLU A 60 -19.77 -4.04 9.50
CA GLU A 60 -20.22 -2.96 8.65
C GLU A 60 -19.47 -3.04 7.30
N GLN A 61 -20.21 -2.84 6.21
CA GLN A 61 -19.63 -2.80 4.85
C GLN A 61 -18.99 -1.43 4.56
N HIS A 62 -18.95 -0.54 5.55
CA HIS A 62 -18.55 0.86 5.38
C HIS A 62 -17.31 1.16 6.21
N CYS A 63 -16.40 1.94 5.63
CA CYS A 63 -15.25 2.46 6.35
C CYS A 63 -15.68 3.70 7.16
N ASP A 64 -16.14 3.47 8.40
CA ASP A 64 -16.45 4.54 9.33
C ASP A 64 -15.15 5.12 9.90
N ILE A 65 -14.93 6.42 9.68
CA ILE A 65 -13.83 7.18 10.26
C ILE A 65 -14.24 8.02 11.46
N GLY A 66 -15.50 7.96 11.86
CA GLY A 66 -16.02 8.52 13.09
C GLY A 66 -16.22 10.03 13.07
N VAL A 67 -15.87 10.67 14.18
CA VAL A 67 -16.06 12.10 14.42
C VAL A 67 -14.72 12.80 14.63
N PRO A 68 -14.63 14.13 14.37
CA PRO A 68 -13.41 14.90 14.59
C PRO A 68 -12.92 14.83 16.03
N LEU A 69 -11.58 14.86 16.21
CA LEU A 69 -10.94 15.09 17.49
C LEU A 69 -11.30 16.51 18.01
N PRO A 70 -11.24 16.77 19.33
CA PRO A 70 -11.72 18.02 19.91
C PRO A 70 -11.08 19.31 19.37
N ASP A 71 -9.83 19.24 18.89
CA ASP A 71 -9.06 20.36 18.35
C ASP A 71 -9.05 20.39 16.82
N MET A 72 -9.78 19.49 16.18
CA MET A 72 -9.90 19.35 14.73
C MET A 72 -11.32 19.66 14.26
N GLN A 73 -11.42 20.06 13.00
CA GLN A 73 -12.67 20.33 12.32
C GLN A 73 -12.66 19.61 10.98
N VAL A 74 -13.77 18.98 10.63
CA VAL A 74 -13.96 18.33 9.33
C VAL A 74 -15.20 18.87 8.65
N TYR A 75 -15.04 19.24 7.39
CA TYR A 75 -16.13 19.73 6.55
C TYR A 75 -16.22 18.85 5.30
N LEU A 76 -17.43 18.53 4.90
CA LEU A 76 -17.74 17.93 3.61
C LEU A 76 -18.29 19.03 2.71
N LEU A 77 -17.50 19.45 1.72
CA LEU A 77 -17.77 20.61 0.90
C LEU A 77 -17.93 20.25 -0.59
N ASP A 78 -18.81 20.98 -1.25
CA ASP A 78 -18.96 20.93 -2.69
C ASP A 78 -17.90 21.76 -3.45
N ALA A 79 -18.00 21.82 -4.77
CA ALA A 79 -17.08 22.59 -5.63
C ALA A 79 -17.10 24.11 -5.35
N HIS A 80 -18.14 24.60 -4.68
CA HIS A 80 -18.31 26.00 -4.30
C HIS A 80 -17.96 26.28 -2.85
N MET A 81 -17.29 25.33 -2.19
CA MET A 81 -16.92 25.41 -0.77
C MET A 81 -18.15 25.54 0.16
N GLN A 82 -19.32 24.99 -0.24
CA GLN A 82 -20.51 24.96 0.62
C GLN A 82 -20.67 23.59 1.27
N PRO A 83 -21.09 23.54 2.57
CA PRO A 83 -21.37 22.27 3.23
C PRO A 83 -22.50 21.51 2.53
N VAL A 84 -22.30 20.21 2.35
CA VAL A 84 -23.33 19.35 1.76
C VAL A 84 -24.24 18.73 2.82
N PRO A 85 -25.50 18.40 2.49
CA PRO A 85 -26.40 17.69 3.39
C PRO A 85 -25.89 16.30 3.80
N VAL A 86 -26.43 15.76 4.91
CA VAL A 86 -26.20 14.39 5.37
C VAL A 86 -26.53 13.39 4.26
N GLY A 87 -25.66 12.39 4.09
CA GLY A 87 -25.78 11.35 3.06
C GLY A 87 -25.20 11.72 1.70
N ILE A 88 -24.88 12.99 1.44
CA ILE A 88 -24.30 13.43 0.17
C ILE A 88 -22.78 13.25 0.21
N ARG A 89 -22.25 12.67 -0.87
CA ARG A 89 -20.80 12.51 -1.09
C ARG A 89 -20.16 13.85 -1.45
N ALA A 90 -19.08 14.19 -0.73
CA ALA A 90 -18.31 15.40 -1.01
C ALA A 90 -16.84 15.23 -0.62
N GLU A 91 -16.01 16.22 -0.95
CA GLU A 91 -14.60 16.23 -0.57
C GLU A 91 -14.46 16.63 0.92
N LEU A 92 -13.56 15.93 1.63
CA LEU A 92 -13.20 16.26 3.01
C LEU A 92 -12.23 17.44 3.04
N TYR A 93 -12.54 18.41 3.87
CA TYR A 93 -11.66 19.52 4.21
C TYR A 93 -11.42 19.52 5.73
N VAL A 94 -10.18 19.72 6.12
CA VAL A 94 -9.77 19.64 7.53
C VAL A 94 -9.27 20.99 8.01
N GLY A 95 -9.84 21.46 9.12
CA GLY A 95 -9.38 22.64 9.87
C GLY A 95 -8.95 22.28 11.27
N GLY A 96 -8.45 23.28 12.02
CA GLY A 96 -8.06 23.12 13.40
C GLY A 96 -6.57 23.20 13.66
N ALA A 97 -6.18 22.89 14.90
CA ALA A 97 -4.81 23.07 15.39
C ALA A 97 -3.77 22.19 14.69
N GLY A 98 -4.21 21.02 14.20
CA GLY A 98 -3.33 20.06 13.51
C GLY A 98 -2.96 20.42 12.07
N VAL A 99 -3.59 21.45 11.47
CA VAL A 99 -3.29 21.83 10.08
C VAL A 99 -1.89 22.41 9.95
N ALA A 100 -1.05 21.79 9.12
CA ALA A 100 0.33 22.18 8.89
C ALA A 100 0.45 23.57 8.25
N ARG A 101 1.65 24.15 8.26
CA ARG A 101 1.91 25.46 7.64
C ARG A 101 1.86 25.43 6.12
N GLY A 102 2.22 24.32 5.51
CA GLY A 102 2.29 24.12 4.09
C GLY A 102 3.46 23.21 3.69
N TYR A 103 3.74 23.14 2.41
CA TYR A 103 4.85 22.37 1.84
C TYR A 103 6.09 23.25 1.70
N LEU A 104 7.21 22.78 2.25
CA LEU A 104 8.48 23.52 2.25
C LEU A 104 8.97 23.74 0.81
N GLY A 105 9.23 25.01 0.46
CA GLY A 105 9.71 25.38 -0.87
C GLY A 105 8.68 25.26 -2.00
N GLN A 106 7.41 24.93 -1.69
CA GLN A 106 6.34 24.75 -2.68
C GLN A 106 5.14 25.68 -2.44
N PRO A 107 5.29 26.99 -2.69
CA PRO A 107 4.23 27.95 -2.38
C PRO A 107 2.97 27.76 -3.25
N ALA A 108 3.11 27.37 -4.51
CA ALA A 108 1.98 27.13 -5.40
C ALA A 108 1.12 25.95 -4.92
N LEU A 109 1.75 24.81 -4.63
CA LEU A 109 1.07 23.64 -4.08
C LEU A 109 0.46 23.92 -2.70
N THR A 110 1.17 24.71 -1.88
CA THR A 110 0.65 25.15 -0.58
C THR A 110 -0.63 25.96 -0.75
N ALA A 111 -0.66 26.92 -1.67
CA ALA A 111 -1.85 27.74 -1.93
C ALA A 111 -3.02 26.94 -2.51
N GLU A 112 -2.74 25.89 -3.29
CA GLU A 112 -3.76 25.00 -3.85
C GLU A 112 -4.41 24.12 -2.77
N ARG A 113 -3.62 23.61 -1.82
CA ARG A 113 -4.07 22.61 -0.84
C ARG A 113 -4.46 23.21 0.51
N PHE A 114 -3.86 24.30 0.93
CA PHE A 114 -4.15 24.99 2.19
C PHE A 114 -4.94 26.28 1.89
N VAL A 115 -6.24 26.11 1.72
CA VAL A 115 -7.16 27.17 1.29
C VAL A 115 -7.66 28.02 2.48
N PRO A 116 -8.09 29.27 2.27
CA PRO A 116 -8.74 30.05 3.33
C PRO A 116 -9.95 29.35 3.90
N HIS A 117 -10.16 29.45 5.23
CA HIS A 117 -11.27 28.84 5.93
C HIS A 117 -12.51 29.74 5.86
N PRO A 118 -13.55 29.44 5.06
CA PRO A 118 -14.66 30.35 4.81
C PRO A 118 -15.62 30.49 6.00
N PHE A 119 -15.57 29.58 6.96
CA PHE A 119 -16.48 29.56 8.13
C PHE A 119 -15.80 30.00 9.43
N SER A 120 -14.50 30.32 9.40
CA SER A 120 -13.77 30.74 10.59
C SER A 120 -13.86 32.24 10.80
N ILE A 121 -14.06 32.65 12.06
CA ILE A 121 -13.92 34.06 12.49
C ILE A 121 -12.47 34.46 12.79
N SER A 122 -11.56 33.47 12.89
CA SER A 122 -10.15 33.71 13.16
C SER A 122 -9.44 34.12 11.88
N ALA A 123 -8.78 35.28 11.89
CA ALA A 123 -8.03 35.74 10.75
C ALA A 123 -6.87 34.78 10.40
N GLY A 124 -6.71 34.47 9.12
CA GLY A 124 -5.67 33.57 8.63
C GLY A 124 -5.93 32.08 8.85
N ALA A 125 -7.12 31.72 9.39
CA ALA A 125 -7.50 30.31 9.47
C ALA A 125 -7.58 29.65 8.10
N ARG A 126 -7.15 28.38 8.04
CA ARG A 126 -7.09 27.63 6.77
C ARG A 126 -7.75 26.26 6.92
N LEU A 127 -8.21 25.75 5.80
CA LEU A 127 -8.59 24.36 5.61
C LEU A 127 -7.54 23.68 4.75
N TYR A 128 -7.22 22.43 5.10
CA TYR A 128 -6.49 21.56 4.21
C TYR A 128 -7.47 20.79 3.32
N ARG A 129 -7.29 20.89 2.02
CA ARG A 129 -8.03 20.17 0.99
C ARG A 129 -7.43 18.79 0.83
N THR A 130 -8.13 17.73 1.31
CA THR A 130 -7.53 16.39 1.45
C THR A 130 -7.44 15.61 0.15
N GLY A 131 -8.38 15.83 -0.78
CA GLY A 131 -8.61 14.96 -1.93
C GLY A 131 -9.35 13.67 -1.56
N ASP A 132 -9.72 13.48 -0.30
CA ASP A 132 -10.51 12.35 0.17
C ASP A 132 -12.00 12.65 0.06
N LEU A 133 -12.80 11.63 -0.20
CA LEU A 133 -14.25 11.70 -0.30
C LEU A 133 -14.89 11.07 0.93
N GLY A 134 -15.96 11.65 1.39
CA GLY A 134 -16.79 11.11 2.45
C GLY A 134 -18.22 11.54 2.37
N ARG A 135 -19.02 11.09 3.33
CA ARG A 135 -20.37 11.58 3.59
C ARG A 135 -20.67 11.54 5.08
N HIS A 136 -21.44 12.51 5.57
CA HIS A 136 -22.00 12.44 6.93
C HIS A 136 -23.09 11.36 6.99
N ARG A 137 -23.05 10.58 8.05
CA ARG A 137 -24.13 9.65 8.41
C ARG A 137 -25.13 10.36 9.31
N SER A 138 -26.32 9.76 9.49
CA SER A 138 -27.39 10.30 10.34
C SER A 138 -27.02 10.36 11.82
N ASP A 139 -26.05 9.55 12.27
CA ASP A 139 -25.51 9.54 13.62
C ASP A 139 -24.41 10.59 13.86
N GLY A 140 -24.06 11.38 12.84
CA GLY A 140 -23.01 12.40 12.88
C GLY A 140 -21.61 11.89 12.57
N SER A 141 -21.41 10.59 12.41
CA SER A 141 -20.15 10.02 11.97
C SER A 141 -19.88 10.29 10.49
N ILE A 142 -18.63 10.09 10.06
CA ILE A 142 -18.19 10.28 8.67
C ILE A 142 -17.80 8.93 8.09
N GLU A 143 -18.42 8.58 6.97
CA GLU A 143 -18.03 7.45 6.16
C GLU A 143 -17.01 7.88 5.11
N TYR A 144 -15.90 7.16 5.04
CA TYR A 144 -14.86 7.35 4.02
C TYR A 144 -15.25 6.64 2.73
N LEU A 145 -15.16 7.33 1.59
CA LEU A 145 -15.61 6.85 0.28
C LEU A 145 -14.47 6.77 -0.75
N GLY A 146 -13.23 6.82 -0.30
CA GLY A 146 -12.07 6.79 -1.18
C GLY A 146 -11.54 8.17 -1.55
N ARG A 147 -10.83 8.26 -2.68
CA ARG A 147 -10.17 9.49 -3.14
C ARG A 147 -10.76 10.03 -4.44
N ILE A 148 -10.63 11.35 -4.62
CA ILE A 148 -10.96 12.03 -5.88
C ILE A 148 -9.85 11.81 -6.91
N ASP A 149 -8.60 11.86 -6.45
CA ASP A 149 -7.41 11.74 -7.28
C ASP A 149 -6.95 10.28 -7.41
N ARG A 150 -5.89 10.08 -8.21
CA ARG A 150 -5.32 8.75 -8.45
C ARG A 150 -4.29 8.32 -7.38
N GLN A 151 -4.18 9.06 -6.28
CA GLN A 151 -3.30 8.70 -5.17
C GLN A 151 -3.79 7.43 -4.48
N VAL A 152 -2.88 6.57 -4.09
CA VAL A 152 -3.18 5.31 -3.40
C VAL A 152 -2.43 5.22 -2.07
N LYS A 153 -2.96 4.46 -1.14
CA LYS A 153 -2.27 4.07 0.08
C LYS A 153 -1.96 2.58 0.00
N ILE A 154 -0.68 2.23 0.08
CA ILE A 154 -0.21 0.84 0.03
C ILE A 154 0.74 0.64 1.21
N ARG A 155 0.42 -0.28 2.11
CA ARG A 155 1.20 -0.58 3.33
C ARG A 155 1.47 0.67 4.18
N GLY A 156 0.48 1.56 4.29
CA GLY A 156 0.60 2.83 5.01
C GLY A 156 1.36 3.94 4.27
N PHE A 157 1.99 3.65 3.15
CA PHE A 157 2.65 4.67 2.33
C PHE A 157 1.65 5.34 1.39
N ARG A 158 1.69 6.66 1.36
CA ARG A 158 0.93 7.48 0.43
C ARG A 158 1.71 7.64 -0.86
N ILE A 159 1.18 7.11 -1.96
CA ILE A 159 1.89 7.03 -3.24
C ILE A 159 1.15 7.84 -4.29
N GLU A 160 1.86 8.79 -4.89
CA GLU A 160 1.44 9.52 -6.07
C GLU A 160 1.73 8.67 -7.32
N ARG A 161 0.71 8.00 -7.86
CA ARG A 161 0.88 7.17 -9.07
C ARG A 161 1.50 7.96 -10.23
N GLY A 162 1.13 9.25 -10.35
CA GLY A 162 1.65 10.15 -11.38
C GLY A 162 3.16 10.38 -11.30
N GLU A 163 3.77 10.32 -10.12
CA GLU A 163 5.23 10.43 -9.96
C GLU A 163 5.94 9.20 -10.54
N VAL A 164 5.42 8.01 -10.27
CA VAL A 164 5.96 6.76 -10.83
C VAL A 164 5.80 6.74 -12.34
N GLU A 165 4.61 7.14 -12.84
CA GLU A 165 4.32 7.26 -14.28
C GLU A 165 5.29 8.24 -14.97
N ALA A 166 5.53 9.41 -14.35
CA ALA A 166 6.46 10.40 -14.90
C ALA A 166 7.90 9.88 -14.98
N ARG A 167 8.33 9.10 -13.98
CA ARG A 167 9.66 8.46 -13.99
C ARG A 167 9.77 7.43 -15.09
N LEU A 168 8.76 6.58 -15.27
CA LEU A 168 8.72 5.59 -16.35
C LEU A 168 8.76 6.26 -17.73
N ARG A 169 7.96 7.31 -17.95
CA ARG A 169 7.96 8.07 -19.22
C ARG A 169 9.29 8.73 -19.54
N ALA A 170 10.08 9.05 -18.52
CA ALA A 170 11.41 9.63 -18.70
C ALA A 170 12.49 8.59 -19.08
N MET A 171 12.16 7.30 -19.04
CA MET A 171 13.10 6.23 -19.39
C MET A 171 13.16 6.01 -20.89
N ASN A 172 14.34 5.62 -21.35
CA ASN A 172 14.57 5.39 -22.77
C ASN A 172 13.74 4.21 -23.27
N GLY A 173 13.04 4.40 -24.39
CA GLY A 173 12.21 3.37 -25.01
C GLY A 173 10.77 3.28 -24.47
N VAL A 174 10.42 3.97 -23.39
CA VAL A 174 9.05 4.08 -22.90
C VAL A 174 8.34 5.23 -23.61
N HIS A 175 7.17 4.96 -24.21
CA HIS A 175 6.34 5.96 -24.84
C HIS A 175 5.35 6.58 -23.86
N ASP A 176 4.64 5.72 -23.10
CA ASP A 176 3.71 6.15 -22.06
C ASP A 176 3.65 5.11 -20.93
N ALA A 177 3.17 5.52 -19.76
CA ALA A 177 3.08 4.67 -18.58
C ALA A 177 1.82 5.00 -17.76
N ILE A 178 1.16 3.96 -17.29
CA ILE A 178 0.02 4.00 -16.37
C ILE A 178 0.36 3.12 -15.18
N VAL A 179 0.05 3.60 -13.98
CA VAL A 179 0.25 2.85 -12.73
C VAL A 179 -1.10 2.62 -12.04
N CYS A 180 -1.38 1.37 -11.70
CA CYS A 180 -2.58 0.97 -10.97
C CYS A 180 -2.20 0.27 -9.66
N ALA A 181 -3.06 0.41 -8.63
CA ALA A 181 -2.98 -0.41 -7.44
C ALA A 181 -3.90 -1.62 -7.62
N LEU A 182 -3.34 -2.82 -7.55
CA LEU A 182 -4.08 -4.07 -7.72
C LEU A 182 -3.88 -4.97 -6.50
N LYS A 183 -4.85 -5.85 -6.27
CA LYS A 183 -4.73 -6.91 -5.27
C LYS A 183 -3.69 -7.93 -5.71
N GLY A 184 -2.61 -8.06 -4.97
CA GLY A 184 -1.65 -9.14 -5.15
C GLY A 184 -2.19 -10.50 -4.72
N ALA A 185 -1.45 -11.57 -4.99
CA ALA A 185 -1.81 -12.95 -4.64
C ALA A 185 -2.08 -13.15 -3.12
N GLY A 186 -1.44 -12.35 -2.26
CA GLY A 186 -1.65 -12.33 -0.81
C GLY A 186 -2.85 -11.50 -0.33
N GLY A 187 -3.63 -10.88 -1.25
CA GLY A 187 -4.75 -10.00 -0.92
C GLY A 187 -4.37 -8.58 -0.54
N GLU A 188 -3.08 -8.25 -0.50
CA GLU A 188 -2.56 -6.91 -0.27
C GLU A 188 -2.48 -6.12 -1.57
N ASP A 189 -2.61 -4.78 -1.46
CA ASP A 189 -2.47 -3.90 -2.62
C ASP A 189 -1.00 -3.78 -3.02
N ALA A 190 -0.74 -3.86 -4.33
CA ALA A 190 0.57 -3.67 -4.95
C ALA A 190 0.46 -2.75 -6.17
N LEU A 191 1.54 -2.01 -6.47
CA LEU A 191 1.61 -1.21 -7.69
C LEU A 191 1.92 -2.12 -8.88
N HIS A 192 1.14 -1.98 -9.93
CA HIS A 192 1.40 -2.54 -11.26
C HIS A 192 1.55 -1.39 -12.25
N ALA A 193 2.61 -1.42 -13.04
CA ALA A 193 2.81 -0.46 -14.12
C ALA A 193 2.47 -1.11 -15.47
N TYR A 194 1.86 -0.36 -16.34
CA TYR A 194 1.57 -0.71 -17.72
C TYR A 194 2.25 0.31 -18.61
N VAL A 195 3.16 -0.15 -19.47
CA VAL A 195 3.93 0.72 -20.34
C VAL A 195 3.65 0.41 -21.81
N THR A 196 3.57 1.45 -22.62
CA THR A 196 3.66 1.32 -24.07
C THR A 196 5.06 1.73 -24.50
N LEU A 197 5.60 1.10 -25.53
CA LEU A 197 6.96 1.32 -25.96
C LEU A 197 7.04 2.22 -27.20
N SER A 198 8.14 2.93 -27.33
CA SER A 198 8.42 3.70 -28.54
C SER A 198 8.71 2.76 -29.72
N PRO A 199 8.32 3.10 -30.96
CA PRO A 199 8.55 2.26 -32.13
C PRO A 199 10.03 1.84 -32.26
N GLY A 200 10.26 0.54 -32.42
CA GLY A 200 11.62 -0.02 -32.60
C GLY A 200 12.43 -0.17 -31.31
N THR A 201 11.82 0.02 -30.14
CA THR A 201 12.46 -0.20 -28.85
C THR A 201 11.83 -1.40 -28.12
N SER A 202 12.62 -2.09 -27.31
CA SER A 202 12.17 -3.21 -26.48
C SER A 202 13.01 -3.24 -25.19
N PRO A 203 12.85 -2.25 -24.30
CA PRO A 203 13.58 -2.28 -23.04
C PRO A 203 13.14 -3.48 -22.20
N ASP A 204 14.07 -4.08 -21.50
CA ASP A 204 13.78 -5.13 -20.53
C ASP A 204 13.03 -4.53 -19.33
N THR A 205 11.93 -5.16 -18.94
CA THR A 205 11.15 -4.73 -17.79
C THR A 205 11.94 -4.81 -16.47
N LEU A 206 12.89 -5.73 -16.37
CA LEU A 206 13.81 -5.84 -15.24
C LEU A 206 14.77 -4.64 -15.18
N GLU A 207 15.24 -4.18 -16.34
CA GLU A 207 16.07 -2.98 -16.42
C GLU A 207 15.30 -1.72 -16.05
N LEU A 208 14.07 -1.56 -16.55
CA LEU A 208 13.17 -0.45 -16.15
C LEU A 208 12.96 -0.42 -14.64
N ARG A 209 12.72 -1.57 -14.03
CA ARG A 209 12.52 -1.70 -12.59
C ARG A 209 13.79 -1.37 -11.79
N THR A 210 14.95 -1.80 -12.27
CA THR A 210 16.25 -1.46 -11.67
C THR A 210 16.49 0.05 -11.69
N GLN A 211 16.18 0.71 -12.80
CA GLN A 211 16.29 2.16 -12.93
C GLN A 211 15.29 2.89 -12.00
N LEU A 212 14.06 2.37 -11.84
CA LEU A 212 13.10 2.91 -10.87
C LEU A 212 13.63 2.82 -9.44
N ARG A 213 14.21 1.69 -9.04
CA ARG A 213 14.81 1.51 -7.71
C ARG A 213 15.92 2.50 -7.41
N ALA A 214 16.69 2.89 -8.41
CA ALA A 214 17.73 3.90 -8.25
C ALA A 214 17.16 5.33 -8.08
N ALA A 215 15.92 5.58 -8.52
CA ALA A 215 15.32 6.91 -8.59
C ALA A 215 14.16 7.14 -7.59
N LEU A 216 13.52 6.09 -7.09
CA LEU A 216 12.35 6.15 -6.22
C LEU A 216 12.55 5.30 -4.97
N PRO A 217 11.88 5.65 -3.85
CA PRO A 217 11.78 4.80 -2.68
C PRO A 217 11.16 3.42 -3.03
N GLU A 218 11.58 2.36 -2.37
CA GLU A 218 11.16 0.97 -2.65
C GLU A 218 9.64 0.78 -2.68
N HIS A 219 8.91 1.46 -1.78
CA HIS A 219 7.43 1.38 -1.72
C HIS A 219 6.71 2.01 -2.92
N MET A 220 7.43 2.79 -3.75
CA MET A 220 6.92 3.38 -4.99
C MET A 220 7.28 2.56 -6.23
N VAL A 221 8.13 1.54 -6.09
CA VAL A 221 8.52 0.68 -7.21
C VAL A 221 7.41 -0.32 -7.51
N PRO A 222 6.89 -0.38 -8.76
CA PRO A 222 5.87 -1.36 -9.13
C PRO A 222 6.35 -2.80 -8.94
N ALA A 223 5.46 -3.65 -8.40
CA ALA A 223 5.73 -5.07 -8.26
C ALA A 223 5.92 -5.75 -9.62
N VAL A 224 5.12 -5.32 -10.60
CA VAL A 224 5.18 -5.83 -11.98
C VAL A 224 5.10 -4.66 -12.96
N ILE A 225 5.87 -4.76 -14.06
CA ILE A 225 5.77 -3.86 -15.22
C ILE A 225 5.29 -4.70 -16.41
N HIS A 226 4.12 -4.35 -16.92
CA HIS A 226 3.50 -4.98 -18.09
C HIS A 226 3.75 -4.13 -19.33
N THR A 227 4.16 -4.75 -20.42
CA THR A 227 4.28 -4.08 -21.71
C THR A 227 3.02 -4.32 -22.53
N LEU A 228 2.42 -3.25 -23.06
CA LEU A 228 1.22 -3.30 -23.88
C LEU A 228 1.49 -2.60 -25.23
N GLU A 229 0.85 -3.08 -26.30
CA GLU A 229 0.84 -2.36 -27.56
C GLU A 229 -0.01 -1.10 -27.48
N THR A 230 -1.19 -1.21 -26.84
CA THR A 230 -2.13 -0.11 -26.63
C THR A 230 -2.87 -0.30 -25.29
N TYR A 231 -3.30 0.80 -24.68
CA TYR A 231 -4.15 0.73 -23.50
C TYR A 231 -5.58 0.36 -23.85
N PRO A 232 -6.25 -0.47 -23.02
CA PRO A 232 -7.69 -0.63 -23.14
C PRO A 232 -8.38 0.70 -22.79
N LEU A 233 -9.41 1.04 -23.58
CA LEU A 233 -10.18 2.26 -23.40
C LEU A 233 -11.64 1.94 -23.11
N THR A 234 -12.24 2.73 -22.23
CA THR A 234 -13.69 2.75 -22.03
C THR A 234 -14.41 3.26 -23.26
N ILE A 235 -15.73 3.09 -23.31
CA ILE A 235 -16.59 3.62 -24.39
C ILE A 235 -16.48 5.15 -24.58
N ASN A 236 -16.00 5.85 -23.55
CA ASN A 236 -15.78 7.31 -23.57
C ASN A 236 -14.35 7.71 -23.94
N GLY A 237 -13.51 6.76 -24.37
CA GLY A 237 -12.11 7.00 -24.76
C GLY A 237 -11.16 7.27 -23.59
N LYS A 238 -11.54 6.96 -22.34
CA LYS A 238 -10.66 7.03 -21.18
C LYS A 238 -10.00 5.68 -20.95
N ILE A 239 -8.84 5.67 -20.32
CA ILE A 239 -8.16 4.43 -19.92
C ILE A 239 -9.08 3.61 -19.01
N ASP A 240 -9.23 2.33 -19.34
CA ASP A 240 -10.02 1.36 -18.59
C ASP A 240 -9.13 0.67 -17.54
N GLU A 241 -9.10 1.22 -16.33
CA GLU A 241 -8.31 0.66 -15.22
C GLU A 241 -8.84 -0.72 -14.77
N GLU A 242 -10.13 -1.02 -14.97
CA GLU A 242 -10.69 -2.35 -14.66
C GLU A 242 -10.17 -3.41 -15.64
N ALA A 243 -10.14 -3.08 -16.93
CA ALA A 243 -9.56 -3.94 -17.94
C ALA A 243 -8.04 -4.14 -17.73
N LEU A 244 -7.30 -3.08 -17.34
CA LEU A 244 -5.90 -3.19 -16.97
C LEU A 244 -5.72 -4.13 -15.76
N ALA A 245 -6.60 -4.04 -14.75
CA ALA A 245 -6.56 -4.91 -13.58
C ALA A 245 -6.73 -6.39 -13.97
N LEU A 246 -7.63 -6.70 -14.89
CA LEU A 246 -7.83 -8.06 -15.40
C LEU A 246 -6.58 -8.59 -16.12
N LEU A 247 -5.89 -7.73 -16.91
CA LEU A 247 -4.64 -8.10 -17.55
C LEU A 247 -3.53 -8.38 -16.52
N GLY A 248 -3.48 -7.61 -15.43
CA GLY A 248 -2.48 -7.78 -14.38
C GLY A 248 -2.72 -9.00 -13.48
N THR A 249 -3.94 -9.53 -13.45
CA THR A 249 -4.29 -10.75 -12.69
C THR A 249 -4.24 -12.02 -13.54
N SER A 250 -4.24 -11.90 -14.87
CA SER A 250 -3.98 -13.04 -15.74
C SER A 250 -2.56 -13.54 -15.46
N PRO A 251 -2.31 -14.85 -15.35
CA PRO A 251 -0.96 -15.37 -15.33
C PRO A 251 -0.33 -14.88 -16.64
N THR A 252 0.42 -13.80 -16.57
CA THR A 252 1.30 -13.38 -17.67
C THR A 252 2.08 -14.62 -18.00
N GLU A 253 2.12 -15.00 -19.27
CA GLU A 253 3.06 -16.01 -19.77
C GLU A 253 4.37 -15.72 -19.06
N ALA A 254 4.65 -16.50 -18.02
CA ALA A 254 5.94 -16.48 -17.38
C ALA A 254 6.87 -16.63 -18.57
N ILE A 255 7.64 -15.56 -18.86
CA ILE A 255 8.77 -15.70 -19.75
C ILE A 255 9.34 -17.04 -19.30
N GLU A 256 9.38 -18.00 -20.22
CA GLU A 256 10.16 -19.22 -20.02
C GLU A 256 11.59 -18.74 -19.76
N ALA A 257 11.81 -18.22 -18.55
CA ALA A 257 13.12 -18.21 -17.98
C ALA A 257 13.49 -19.69 -18.02
N VAL A 258 14.38 -20.03 -18.93
CA VAL A 258 15.07 -21.30 -18.95
C VAL A 258 15.45 -21.57 -17.51
N VAL A 259 14.65 -22.38 -16.84
CA VAL A 259 14.88 -22.77 -15.45
C VAL A 259 16.19 -23.55 -15.52
N PRO A 260 17.32 -23.00 -15.08
CA PRO A 260 18.48 -23.84 -14.82
C PRO A 260 18.00 -24.77 -13.72
N ALA A 261 17.94 -26.06 -14.00
CA ALA A 261 17.54 -27.08 -13.05
C ALA A 261 18.18 -26.76 -11.70
N LEU A 262 17.36 -26.67 -10.65
CA LEU A 262 17.82 -26.53 -9.29
C LEU A 262 18.95 -27.53 -9.09
N SER A 263 20.19 -27.06 -9.05
CA SER A 263 21.29 -27.89 -8.63
C SER A 263 21.01 -28.29 -7.19
N SER A 264 21.07 -29.56 -6.91
CA SER A 264 20.63 -30.27 -5.73
C SER A 264 21.35 -29.81 -4.44
N ASN A 265 21.03 -28.62 -3.97
CA ASN A 265 21.36 -28.21 -2.61
C ASN A 265 20.05 -28.19 -1.81
N ASP A 266 19.92 -29.10 -0.84
CA ASP A 266 18.70 -29.23 -0.02
C ASP A 266 18.22 -27.89 0.57
N SER A 267 19.16 -26.96 0.82
CA SER A 267 18.89 -25.63 1.33
C SER A 267 18.16 -24.72 0.30
N GLU A 268 18.56 -24.74 -0.98
CA GLU A 268 17.90 -23.95 -2.03
C GLU A 268 16.48 -24.46 -2.25
N ALA A 269 16.28 -25.76 -2.26
CA ALA A 269 14.95 -26.35 -2.38
C ALA A 269 14.04 -25.98 -1.20
N ALA A 270 14.59 -26.00 0.02
CA ALA A 270 13.85 -25.65 1.23
C ALA A 270 13.44 -24.16 1.26
N VAL A 271 14.33 -23.24 0.86
CA VAL A 271 14.01 -21.81 0.75
C VAL A 271 12.98 -21.58 -0.34
N ALA A 272 13.13 -22.20 -1.51
CA ALA A 272 12.19 -22.09 -2.61
C ALA A 272 10.77 -22.57 -2.24
N GLU A 273 10.66 -23.65 -1.46
CA GLU A 273 9.37 -24.13 -0.97
C GLU A 273 8.67 -23.10 -0.06
N VAL A 274 9.41 -22.54 0.90
CA VAL A 274 8.88 -21.49 1.80
C VAL A 274 8.45 -20.26 1.01
N TRP A 275 9.25 -19.84 0.03
CA TRP A 275 8.90 -18.68 -0.79
C TRP A 275 7.67 -18.96 -1.66
N ARG A 276 7.56 -20.17 -2.29
CA ARG A 276 6.37 -20.57 -3.05
C ARG A 276 5.09 -20.54 -2.20
N GLU A 277 5.17 -21.08 -0.99
CA GLU A 277 4.03 -21.06 -0.05
C GLU A 277 3.58 -19.66 0.30
N ILE A 278 4.54 -18.73 0.53
CA ILE A 278 4.25 -17.37 0.99
C ILE A 278 3.86 -16.44 -0.14
N LEU A 279 4.53 -16.56 -1.30
CA LEU A 279 4.36 -15.65 -2.45
C LEU A 279 3.28 -16.12 -3.42
N GLY A 280 2.87 -17.40 -3.34
CA GLY A 280 1.87 -17.97 -4.25
C GLY A 280 2.36 -18.12 -5.70
N VAL A 281 3.68 -18.20 -5.92
CA VAL A 281 4.29 -18.37 -7.25
C VAL A 281 4.58 -19.83 -7.54
N GLU A 282 4.42 -20.25 -8.80
CA GLU A 282 4.60 -21.67 -9.18
C GLU A 282 6.08 -22.06 -9.30
N SER A 283 6.93 -21.18 -9.80
CA SER A 283 8.35 -21.42 -10.00
C SER A 283 9.20 -20.31 -9.42
N ILE A 284 10.39 -20.65 -8.92
CA ILE A 284 11.37 -19.71 -8.39
C ILE A 284 12.73 -20.12 -8.93
N GLY A 285 13.39 -19.19 -9.61
CA GLY A 285 14.74 -19.34 -10.11
C GLY A 285 15.78 -19.14 -9.00
N ARG A 286 16.96 -19.72 -9.19
CA ARG A 286 18.06 -19.65 -8.23
C ARG A 286 18.50 -18.22 -7.89
N PHE A 287 18.44 -17.33 -8.87
CA PHE A 287 18.86 -15.93 -8.73
C PHE A 287 17.69 -14.96 -8.55
N ASP A 288 16.48 -15.48 -8.42
CA ASP A 288 15.32 -14.65 -8.17
C ASP A 288 15.43 -13.96 -6.82
N ASN A 289 15.05 -12.70 -6.80
CA ASN A 289 15.03 -11.90 -5.60
C ASN A 289 13.64 -11.99 -4.96
N PHE A 290 13.58 -12.22 -3.65
CA PHE A 290 12.33 -12.32 -2.88
C PHE A 290 11.39 -11.14 -3.12
N PHE A 291 11.94 -9.93 -3.11
CA PHE A 291 11.15 -8.72 -3.30
C PHE A 291 10.69 -8.56 -4.75
N ASP A 292 11.43 -9.08 -5.71
CA ASP A 292 11.08 -9.07 -7.14
C ASP A 292 9.92 -10.00 -7.46
N LEU A 293 9.82 -11.09 -6.72
CA LEU A 293 8.72 -12.06 -6.82
C LEU A 293 7.45 -11.61 -6.09
N GLY A 294 7.41 -10.36 -5.59
CA GLY A 294 6.26 -9.81 -4.86
C GLY A 294 6.39 -9.91 -3.34
N GLY A 295 7.52 -10.39 -2.82
CA GLY A 295 7.83 -10.33 -1.40
C GLY A 295 7.93 -8.90 -0.89
N HIS A 296 7.63 -8.69 0.39
CA HIS A 296 7.69 -7.37 1.03
C HIS A 296 7.96 -7.49 2.53
N SER A 297 8.27 -6.37 3.18
CA SER A 297 8.70 -6.32 4.58
C SER A 297 7.71 -6.97 5.57
N LEU A 298 6.41 -6.96 5.29
CA LEU A 298 5.41 -7.61 6.15
C LEU A 298 5.39 -9.14 6.00
N LEU A 299 5.85 -9.68 4.86
CA LEU A 299 6.00 -11.11 4.67
C LEU A 299 7.31 -11.65 5.26
N VAL A 300 8.33 -10.80 5.41
CA VAL A 300 9.64 -11.18 5.97
C VAL A 300 9.52 -11.89 7.33
N PRO A 301 8.74 -11.40 8.32
CA PRO A 301 8.59 -12.11 9.60
C PRO A 301 7.97 -13.50 9.45
N ARG A 302 7.08 -13.70 8.48
CA ARG A 302 6.43 -15.00 8.22
C ARG A 302 7.41 -15.96 7.56
N VAL A 303 8.14 -15.50 6.55
CA VAL A 303 9.21 -16.28 5.90
C VAL A 303 10.30 -16.64 6.91
N HIS A 304 10.76 -15.66 7.70
CA HIS A 304 11.76 -15.85 8.74
C HIS A 304 11.36 -16.95 9.73
N ARG A 305 10.11 -16.93 10.21
CA ARG A 305 9.60 -17.96 11.13
C ARG A 305 9.63 -19.35 10.48
N LEU A 306 9.14 -19.49 9.24
CA LEU A 306 9.12 -20.77 8.55
C LEU A 306 10.55 -21.30 8.28
N LEU A 307 11.47 -20.43 7.88
CA LEU A 307 12.86 -20.81 7.68
C LEU A 307 13.54 -21.18 8.99
N LYS A 308 13.30 -20.43 10.07
CA LYS A 308 13.81 -20.76 11.41
C LYS A 308 13.33 -22.12 11.89
N ASP A 309 12.04 -22.43 11.71
CA ASP A 309 11.46 -23.72 12.09
C ASP A 309 12.02 -24.85 11.21
N ARG A 310 12.24 -24.60 9.91
CA ARG A 310 12.70 -25.62 8.96
C ARG A 310 14.18 -25.95 9.08
N PHE A 311 15.01 -24.92 9.27
CA PHE A 311 16.47 -25.08 9.38
C PHE A 311 16.93 -25.32 10.82
N ASN A 312 16.05 -25.16 11.79
CA ASN A 312 16.36 -25.20 13.23
C ASN A 312 17.56 -24.31 13.61
N LYS A 313 17.64 -23.13 12.98
CA LYS A 313 18.74 -22.16 13.14
C LYS A 313 18.19 -20.82 13.62
N ASP A 314 19.04 -20.08 14.35
CA ASP A 314 18.72 -18.71 14.76
C ASP A 314 19.12 -17.74 13.62
N ILE A 315 18.15 -17.40 12.78
CA ILE A 315 18.30 -16.53 11.63
C ILE A 315 17.92 -15.12 12.08
N SER A 316 18.71 -14.12 11.71
CA SER A 316 18.34 -12.72 11.95
C SER A 316 17.33 -12.23 10.89
N MET A 317 16.34 -11.43 11.30
CA MET A 317 15.47 -10.75 10.32
C MET A 317 16.25 -9.81 9.38
N VAL A 318 17.38 -9.27 9.85
CA VAL A 318 18.25 -8.41 9.03
C VAL A 318 18.87 -9.19 7.87
N ASP A 319 19.16 -10.47 8.06
CA ASP A 319 19.75 -11.32 7.02
C ASP A 319 18.81 -11.52 5.84
N MET A 320 17.48 -11.52 6.08
CA MET A 320 16.47 -11.57 5.03
C MET A 320 16.50 -10.34 4.10
N PHE A 321 16.97 -9.20 4.59
CA PHE A 321 17.14 -7.99 3.79
C PHE A 321 18.53 -7.87 3.15
N ARG A 322 19.52 -8.61 3.67
CA ARG A 322 20.87 -8.67 3.10
C ARG A 322 20.99 -9.69 1.99
N HIS A 323 20.40 -10.87 2.21
CA HIS A 323 20.44 -12.02 1.31
C HIS A 323 19.11 -12.15 0.59
N THR A 324 18.90 -11.32 -0.41
CA THR A 324 17.58 -11.15 -1.05
C THR A 324 17.31 -12.12 -2.19
N THR A 325 18.34 -12.80 -2.73
CA THR A 325 18.15 -13.84 -3.74
C THR A 325 18.07 -15.23 -3.10
N LEU A 326 17.41 -16.15 -3.77
CA LEU A 326 17.23 -17.52 -3.28
C LEU A 326 18.59 -18.19 -3.01
N ALA A 327 19.55 -18.11 -3.95
CA ALA A 327 20.86 -18.72 -3.81
C ALA A 327 21.69 -18.10 -2.69
N ASP A 328 21.64 -16.77 -2.54
CA ASP A 328 22.41 -16.07 -1.51
C ASP A 328 21.86 -16.38 -0.11
N LEU A 329 20.55 -16.35 0.04
CA LEU A 329 19.92 -16.74 1.31
C LEU A 329 20.17 -18.20 1.67
N ALA A 330 20.05 -19.11 0.70
CA ALA A 330 20.32 -20.53 0.92
C ALA A 330 21.80 -20.78 1.30
N THR A 331 22.73 -20.06 0.67
CA THR A 331 24.16 -20.14 0.97
C THR A 331 24.44 -19.64 2.39
N HIS A 332 23.85 -18.52 2.78
CA HIS A 332 23.96 -17.97 4.12
C HIS A 332 23.43 -18.98 5.16
N LEU A 333 22.28 -19.57 4.92
CA LEU A 333 21.68 -20.58 5.79
C LEU A 333 22.49 -21.87 5.85
N HIS A 334 23.24 -22.23 4.80
CA HIS A 334 24.12 -23.40 4.80
C HIS A 334 25.46 -23.13 5.48
N GLY A 335 26.01 -21.90 5.34
CA GLY A 335 27.39 -21.57 5.74
C GLY A 335 27.65 -21.47 7.24
N GLU A 336 26.63 -21.37 8.09
CA GLU A 336 26.78 -21.29 9.55
C GLU A 336 27.06 -22.64 10.25
N GLU A 337 27.16 -23.74 9.51
CA GLU A 337 27.52 -25.04 10.10
C GLU A 337 29.03 -25.18 10.44
N LYS A 338 29.89 -24.30 9.95
CA LYS A 338 31.35 -24.45 10.10
C LYS A 338 32.01 -23.63 11.21
N SER A 339 31.25 -22.97 12.08
CA SER A 339 31.84 -22.07 13.11
C SER A 339 31.53 -22.46 14.54
N ARG A 340 31.30 -23.74 14.80
CA ARG A 340 31.24 -24.28 16.17
C ARG A 340 32.08 -25.57 16.26
N ASP A 341 33.40 -25.44 16.22
CA ASP A 341 34.37 -26.33 16.79
C ASP A 341 35.41 -25.51 17.59
#